data_a32085b825a09637f3c3f8c68f9a3166
#
_entry.id   a32085b825a09637f3c3f8c68f9a3166
#
_cell.length_a   1.000
_cell.length_b   1.000
_cell.length_c   1.000
_cell.angle_alpha   90.00
_cell.angle_beta   90.00
_cell.angle_gamma   90.00
#
_symmetry.space_group_name_H-M   'P 1'
#
loop_
_entity.id
_entity.type
_entity.pdbx_description
1 polymer ?
#
loop_
_entity_poly.entity_id
_entity_poly.type
_entity_poly.pdbx_seq_one_letter_code
_entity_poly.pdbx_strand_id
1 'polypeptide(L)'
;MVLYHRGAAIQPSAMRQGNTFVARACLLKEDGESTSLGNLGQFASQTCAYEFAVRCATAFVDGEPMPRGPFQAVTPRIEVEK
;
A
#
# COMPACT_ATOMS: atom_id res chain seq x y z
N MET A 1 -4.86 3.62 12.95
CA MET A 1 -3.51 3.75 13.53
C MET A 1 -2.62 4.53 12.60
N VAL A 2 -1.76 5.37 13.16
CA VAL A 2 -0.83 6.18 12.40
C VAL A 2 0.58 5.82 12.80
N LEU A 3 1.44 5.62 11.81
CA LEU A 3 2.85 5.32 12.04
C LEU A 3 3.68 6.48 11.51
N TYR A 4 4.83 6.69 12.12
CA TYR A 4 5.73 7.77 11.68
C TYR A 4 7.02 7.16 11.15
N HIS A 5 7.45 7.65 9.99
CA HIS A 5 8.66 7.16 9.36
C HIS A 5 9.31 8.32 8.62
N ARG A 6 10.49 8.70 9.04
CA ARG A 6 11.27 9.80 8.44
C ARG A 6 10.45 11.08 8.27
N GLY A 7 9.69 11.42 9.30
CA GLY A 7 8.93 12.67 9.29
C GLY A 7 7.59 12.58 8.57
N ALA A 8 7.25 11.46 8.00
CA ALA A 8 5.95 11.26 7.35
C ALA A 8 5.03 10.46 8.25
N ALA A 9 3.78 10.88 8.34
CA ALA A 9 2.77 10.13 9.05
C ALA A 9 2.12 9.17 8.06
N ILE A 10 2.14 7.89 8.37
CA ILE A 10 1.61 6.85 7.50
C ILE A 10 0.31 6.32 8.09
N GLN A 11 -0.73 6.31 7.28
CA GLN A 11 -2.02 5.73 7.68
C GLN A 11 -2.31 4.51 6.82
N PRO A 12 -1.87 3.33 7.24
CA PRO A 12 -2.18 2.11 6.50
C PRO A 12 -3.59 1.66 6.82
N SER A 13 -4.21 0.96 5.89
CA SER A 13 -5.53 0.41 6.11
C SER A 13 -5.71 -0.85 5.29
N ALA A 14 -6.63 -1.69 5.75
CA ALA A 14 -7.01 -2.91 5.05
C ALA A 14 -8.53 -2.88 4.96
N MET A 15 -9.03 -2.61 3.75
CA MET A 15 -10.46 -2.48 3.54
C MET A 15 -11.02 -3.79 3.02
N ARG A 16 -12.05 -4.28 3.67
CA ARG A 16 -12.69 -5.51 3.22
C ARG A 16 -13.46 -5.27 1.93
N GLN A 17 -13.27 -6.17 0.99
CA GLN A 17 -13.96 -6.10 -0.28
C GLN A 17 -14.29 -7.52 -0.72
N GLY A 18 -15.55 -7.93 -0.53
CA GLY A 18 -15.94 -9.29 -0.79
C GLY A 18 -15.23 -10.24 0.15
N ASN A 19 -14.52 -11.19 -0.41
CA ASN A 19 -13.78 -12.18 0.37
C ASN A 19 -12.31 -11.81 0.54
N THR A 20 -11.93 -10.61 0.14
CA THR A 20 -10.54 -10.19 0.23
C THR A 20 -10.42 -8.89 0.98
N PHE A 21 -9.18 -8.52 1.29
CA PHE A 21 -8.88 -7.24 1.93
C PHE A 21 -7.92 -6.47 1.04
N VAL A 22 -8.27 -5.22 0.77
CA VAL A 22 -7.47 -4.36 -0.09
C VAL A 22 -6.53 -3.54 0.78
N ALA A 23 -5.24 -3.62 0.49
CA ALA A 23 -4.25 -2.83 1.21
C ALA A 23 -4.22 -1.42 0.64
N ARG A 24 -4.27 -0.43 1.51
CA ARG A 24 -4.21 0.97 1.12
C ARG A 24 -3.38 1.74 2.12
N ALA A 25 -2.84 2.85 1.69
CA ALA A 25 -2.06 3.70 2.59
C ALA A 25 -2.14 5.14 2.15
N CYS A 26 -2.12 6.03 3.12
CA CYS A 26 -2.03 7.47 2.89
C CYS A 26 -0.84 8.00 3.65
N LEU A 27 -0.22 9.01 3.10
CA LEU A 27 0.93 9.66 3.72
C LEU A 27 0.63 11.12 3.96
N LEU A 28 1.02 11.61 5.13
CA LEU A 28 0.90 13.02 5.44
C LEU A 28 2.28 13.55 5.80
N LYS A 29 2.75 14.50 5.04
CA LYS A 29 4.07 15.08 5.27
C LYS A 29 3.99 16.26 6.21
N GLU A 30 5.15 16.68 6.70
CA GLU A 30 5.22 17.75 7.68
C GLU A 30 4.70 19.07 7.13
N ASP A 31 4.78 19.27 5.83
CA ASP A 31 4.30 20.51 5.22
C ASP A 31 2.79 20.50 4.99
N GLY A 32 2.10 19.45 5.42
CA GLY A 32 0.66 19.35 5.26
C GLY A 32 0.22 18.67 3.98
N GLU A 33 1.16 18.31 3.12
CA GLU A 33 0.83 17.63 1.88
C GLU A 33 0.46 16.18 2.13
N SER A 34 -0.61 15.71 1.52
CA SER A 34 -1.03 14.33 1.69
C SER A 34 -0.96 13.61 0.35
N THR A 35 -0.64 12.33 0.41
CA THR A 35 -0.52 11.49 -0.77
C THR A 35 -1.23 10.17 -0.51
N SER A 36 -2.10 9.76 -1.41
CA SER A 36 -2.75 8.46 -1.32
C SER A 36 -2.05 7.51 -2.28
N LEU A 37 -1.65 6.35 -1.77
CA LEU A 37 -1.00 5.35 -2.60
C LEU A 37 -2.00 4.48 -3.36
N GLY A 38 -3.29 4.63 -3.06
CA GLY A 38 -4.33 3.87 -3.74
C GLY A 38 -4.34 2.41 -3.35
N ASN A 39 -4.84 1.58 -4.25
CA ASN A 39 -4.91 0.15 -4.01
C ASN A 39 -3.53 -0.46 -4.21
N LEU A 40 -3.03 -1.11 -3.17
CA LEU A 40 -1.69 -1.68 -3.19
C LEU A 40 -1.69 -3.18 -3.45
N GLY A 41 -2.82 -3.84 -3.22
CA GLY A 41 -2.93 -5.26 -3.47
C GLY A 41 -4.10 -5.83 -2.71
N GLN A 42 -4.46 -7.10 -3.02
CA GLN A 42 -5.55 -7.78 -2.36
C GLN A 42 -5.01 -9.00 -1.65
N PHE A 43 -5.54 -9.26 -0.47
CA PHE A 43 -5.05 -10.32 0.40
C PHE A 43 -6.20 -11.09 1.03
N ALA A 44 -5.94 -12.32 1.42
CA ALA A 44 -6.97 -13.13 2.06
C ALA A 44 -7.19 -12.75 3.51
N SER A 45 -6.24 -12.08 4.14
CA SER A 45 -6.38 -11.70 5.54
C SER A 45 -6.15 -10.21 5.73
N GLN A 46 -6.84 -9.67 6.72
CA GLN A 46 -6.72 -8.25 7.04
C GLN A 46 -5.31 -7.92 7.51
N THR A 47 -4.72 -8.79 8.32
CA THR A 47 -3.38 -8.58 8.84
C THR A 47 -2.36 -8.49 7.71
N CYS A 48 -2.45 -9.40 6.74
CA CYS A 48 -1.52 -9.38 5.61
C CYS A 48 -1.67 -8.11 4.79
N ALA A 49 -2.91 -7.69 4.55
CA ALA A 49 -3.14 -6.47 3.78
C ALA A 49 -2.57 -5.26 4.52
N TYR A 50 -2.79 -5.20 5.82
CA TYR A 50 -2.32 -4.10 6.63
C TYR A 50 -0.78 -4.03 6.64
N GLU A 51 -0.14 -5.17 6.84
CA GLU A 51 1.33 -5.22 6.86
C GLU A 51 1.92 -4.85 5.51
N PHE A 52 1.26 -5.28 4.44
CA PHE A 52 1.73 -4.92 3.11
C PHE A 52 1.60 -3.41 2.87
N ALA A 53 0.51 -2.81 3.37
CA ALA A 53 0.34 -1.37 3.25
C ALA A 53 1.45 -0.62 3.95
N VAL A 54 1.85 -1.09 5.13
CA VAL A 54 2.95 -0.48 5.86
C VAL A 54 4.24 -0.58 5.06
N ARG A 55 4.52 -1.74 4.48
CA ARG A 55 5.74 -1.93 3.70
C ARG A 55 5.77 -1.00 2.49
N CYS A 56 4.65 -0.90 1.79
CA CYS A 56 4.60 -0.04 0.62
C CYS A 56 4.82 1.41 0.99
N ALA A 57 4.19 1.84 2.08
CA ALA A 57 4.31 3.23 2.50
C ALA A 57 5.73 3.56 2.94
N THR A 58 6.37 2.67 3.69
CA THR A 58 7.75 2.94 4.12
C THR A 58 8.71 2.94 2.93
N ALA A 59 8.51 2.03 1.96
CA ALA A 59 9.35 2.03 0.77
C ALA A 59 9.16 3.32 -0.02
N PHE A 60 7.92 3.80 -0.10
CA PHE A 60 7.65 5.04 -0.81
C PHE A 60 8.37 6.22 -0.15
N VAL A 61 8.33 6.30 1.16
CA VAL A 61 9.01 7.38 1.89
C VAL A 61 10.52 7.29 1.70
N ASP A 62 11.06 6.08 1.66
CA ASP A 62 12.50 5.86 1.50
C ASP A 62 12.96 6.03 0.06
N GLY A 63 12.04 6.20 -0.89
CA GLY A 63 12.40 6.30 -2.29
C GLY A 63 12.79 4.99 -2.91
N GLU A 64 12.36 3.88 -2.32
CA GLU A 64 12.67 2.54 -2.81
C GLU A 64 11.49 1.98 -3.59
N PRO A 65 11.74 1.00 -4.47
CA PRO A 65 10.63 0.36 -5.18
C PRO A 65 9.68 -0.30 -4.20
N MET A 66 8.39 -0.10 -4.42
CA MET A 66 7.40 -0.71 -3.55
C MET A 66 7.28 -2.21 -3.85
N PRO A 67 7.08 -3.05 -2.81
CA PRO A 67 6.90 -4.48 -3.03
C PRO A 67 5.61 -4.74 -3.78
N ARG A 68 5.54 -5.90 -4.42
CA ARG A 68 4.35 -6.31 -5.14
C ARG A 68 3.54 -7.28 -4.31
N GLY A 69 2.22 -7.08 -4.29
CA GLY A 69 1.33 -8.00 -3.63
C GLY A 69 1.07 -9.22 -4.49
N PRO A 70 0.53 -10.27 -3.90
CA PRO A 70 0.32 -11.52 -4.62
C PRO A 70 -0.62 -11.39 -5.81
N PHE A 71 -1.58 -10.50 -5.76
CA PHE A 71 -2.52 -10.36 -6.86
C PHE A 71 -2.11 -9.28 -7.84
N GLN A 72 -1.18 -8.44 -7.49
CA GLN A 72 -0.68 -7.42 -8.40
C GLN A 72 0.15 -8.03 -9.52
N ALA A 73 0.79 -9.12 -9.25
CA ALA A 73 1.65 -9.75 -10.24
C ALA A 73 0.85 -10.23 -11.44
N VAL A 74 -0.44 -10.36 -11.30
CA VAL A 74 -1.31 -10.83 -12.37
C VAL A 74 -1.67 -9.74 -13.34
N THR A 75 -1.55 -8.54 -12.94
CA THR A 75 -2.03 -7.42 -13.70
C THR A 75 -1.26 -7.19 -14.96
N PRO A 76 -0.41 -7.36 -15.24
CA PRO A 76 0.17 -6.89 -16.43
C PRO A 76 -0.06 -7.60 -17.66
N ARG A 77 -0.23 -7.81 -17.64
CA ARG A 77 -0.21 -8.21 -18.53
C ARG A 77 -0.62 -7.99 -19.39
N ILE A 78 -0.33 -7.79 -19.06
CA ILE A 78 -0.50 -7.48 -19.72
C ILE A 78 -0.36 -7.22 -20.46
N GLU A 79 0.00 -7.32 -20.41
CA GLU A 79 0.18 -7.01 -21.05
C GLU A 79 0.38 -7.13 -21.79
N VAL A 80 0.67 -7.42 -21.84
CA VAL A 80 0.88 -7.55 -22.51
C VAL A 80 1.12 -7.60 -23.27
N GLU A 81 1.38 -7.77 -23.44
CA GLU A 81 1.64 -7.93 -24.13
C GLU A 81 1.84 -7.90 -24.86
N LYS A 82 2.05 -8.06 -25.03
CA LYS A 82 2.31 -8.02 -25.64
C LYS A 82 2.40 -7.95 -26.13
#